data_65f34511856e3598772a4b395f85a25b
#
_entry.id   65f34511856e3598772a4b395f85a25b
#
_cell.length_a   1.000
_cell.length_b   1.000
_cell.length_c   1.000
_cell.angle_alpha   90.00
_cell.angle_beta   90.00
_cell.angle_gamma   90.00
#
_symmetry.space_group_name_H-M   'P 1'
#
loop_
_entity.id
_entity.type
_entity.pdbx_description
1 polymer ?
#
loop_
_entity_poly.entity_id
_entity_poly.type
_entity_poly.pdbx_seq_one_letter_code
_entity_poly.pdbx_strand_id
1 'polypeptide(L)'
;ERDVVPIFWIAADDHDFEEVNNTRLLDRKTEPVQITYDGKPAIELPVAEISFSHAEARKNAIAQLKEALGDTDFTPDLYNMVEECYSSSDTFATAFGKLWSRLLGKYGLVMFSPGDPEVKRFSRDFFRRTLNKQSDLRETLTQTNNELVQSGYHIQVEKSEDATHLFYNLDGRKPVARVEDGFMVGEQHFTEDELLAALDEHPEKFSPDVITRPVFQSHLFPVVAQKGGPSEIAYLAQVNPVFRLFHLPPPCHSARPSATLLETRFEKLMEEYHIGFDDLTGDVEQAINRVLAQSFPSDLEKKFDSLQNDVLEHFNEFMDDALEFDPSLKDFGKQTRGKVDYALNNFKGKVFSAHKKRQKQTRERIYRLQNGVYTNRNLQERSLNLLYFLSKYGPDLIDFVYRQLDVKQTAHQIIHLSDWQQ
;
A
#
# COMPACT_ATOMS: atom_id res chain seq x y z
N GLU A 1 -36.08 4.90 -8.44
CA GLU A 1 -34.85 5.36 -7.74
C GLU A 1 -34.92 4.89 -6.30
N ARG A 2 -33.83 4.37 -5.76
CA ARG A 2 -33.70 4.01 -4.34
C ARG A 2 -32.61 4.86 -3.75
N ASP A 3 -32.84 5.40 -2.56
CA ASP A 3 -31.81 6.09 -1.81
C ASP A 3 -30.76 5.06 -1.34
N VAL A 4 -29.49 5.36 -1.57
CA VAL A 4 -28.35 4.52 -1.18
C VAL A 4 -27.45 5.33 -0.26
N VAL A 5 -27.13 4.80 0.90
CA VAL A 5 -26.22 5.40 1.87
C VAL A 5 -24.85 4.71 1.78
N PRO A 6 -23.78 5.45 1.50
CA PRO A 6 -22.44 4.88 1.55
C PRO A 6 -22.00 4.66 3.01
N ILE A 7 -21.65 3.42 3.34
CA ILE A 7 -21.18 3.04 4.67
C ILE A 7 -19.72 2.57 4.56
N PHE A 8 -18.84 3.18 5.34
CA PHE A 8 -17.49 2.69 5.52
C PHE A 8 -17.44 1.75 6.74
N TRP A 9 -17.13 0.50 6.48
CA TRP A 9 -16.96 -0.51 7.52
C TRP A 9 -15.56 -0.46 8.08
N ILE A 10 -15.43 0.00 9.33
CA ILE A 10 -14.13 0.05 10.02
C ILE A 10 -13.78 -1.37 10.48
N ALA A 11 -12.72 -1.96 9.94
CA ALA A 11 -12.31 -3.33 10.27
C ALA A 11 -11.63 -3.41 11.66
N ALA A 12 -12.35 -2.96 12.69
CA ALA A 12 -11.82 -2.75 14.04
C ALA A 12 -11.87 -3.98 14.96
N ASP A 13 -12.49 -5.07 14.50
CA ASP A 13 -12.47 -6.37 15.21
C ASP A 13 -11.10 -7.06 15.13
N ASP A 14 -10.22 -6.64 14.20
CA ASP A 14 -8.90 -7.22 14.04
C ASP A 14 -7.97 -6.78 15.19
N HIS A 15 -6.93 -7.57 15.46
CA HIS A 15 -5.98 -7.35 16.55
C HIS A 15 -4.56 -7.04 16.05
N ASP A 16 -4.37 -6.83 14.75
CA ASP A 16 -3.07 -6.52 14.18
C ASP A 16 -2.69 -5.06 14.44
N PHE A 17 -2.08 -4.85 15.63
CA PHE A 17 -1.60 -3.55 16.05
C PHE A 17 -0.56 -2.97 15.08
N GLU A 18 0.33 -3.79 14.53
CA GLU A 18 1.42 -3.35 13.65
C GLU A 18 0.91 -2.86 12.28
N GLU A 19 -0.31 -3.27 11.87
CA GLU A 19 -0.94 -2.73 10.66
C GLU A 19 -1.49 -1.31 10.87
N VAL A 20 -1.91 -0.96 12.10
CA VAL A 20 -2.64 0.30 12.36
C VAL A 20 -1.80 1.35 13.09
N ASN A 21 -0.72 0.96 13.76
CA ASN A 21 0.09 1.85 14.60
C ASN A 21 1.00 2.79 13.82
N ASN A 22 1.04 2.67 12.51
CA ASN A 22 1.92 3.47 11.68
C ASN A 22 1.26 3.99 10.40
N THR A 23 1.84 5.03 9.85
CA THR A 23 1.47 5.58 8.53
C THR A 23 2.70 6.16 7.86
N ARG A 24 2.63 6.35 6.54
CA ARG A 24 3.75 6.89 5.76
C ARG A 24 3.36 8.19 5.08
N LEU A 25 4.34 9.08 5.03
CA LEU A 25 4.28 10.38 4.39
C LEU A 25 5.55 10.58 3.56
N LEU A 26 5.57 11.61 2.74
CA LEU A 26 6.81 12.15 2.20
C LEU A 26 7.19 13.41 2.97
N ASP A 27 8.47 13.52 3.32
CA ASP A 27 9.01 14.73 3.92
C ASP A 27 9.17 15.87 2.89
N ARG A 28 9.69 17.01 3.32
CA ARG A 28 9.96 18.17 2.45
C ARG A 28 10.97 17.90 1.33
N LYS A 29 11.80 16.85 1.47
CA LYS A 29 12.76 16.41 0.44
C LYS A 29 12.17 15.34 -0.48
N THR A 30 10.93 14.95 -0.25
CA THR A 30 10.24 13.86 -0.96
C THR A 30 10.85 12.48 -0.62
N GLU A 31 11.39 12.35 0.58
CA GLU A 31 11.83 11.07 1.09
C GLU A 31 10.71 10.43 1.93
N PRO A 32 10.46 9.12 1.78
CA PRO A 32 9.45 8.41 2.57
C PRO A 32 9.84 8.40 4.05
N VAL A 33 8.93 8.85 4.90
CA VAL A 33 9.07 8.77 6.35
C VAL A 33 7.88 8.02 6.94
N GLN A 34 8.13 7.23 7.97
CA GLN A 34 7.11 6.50 8.71
C GLN A 34 6.86 7.20 10.04
N ILE A 35 5.59 7.49 10.30
CA ILE A 35 5.11 7.99 11.59
C ILE A 35 4.61 6.78 12.35
N THR A 36 5.06 6.59 13.58
CA THR A 36 4.72 5.41 14.38
C THR A 36 4.20 5.81 15.76
N TYR A 37 3.13 5.15 16.19
CA TYR A 37 2.64 5.19 17.56
C TYR A 37 3.14 3.95 18.30
N ASP A 38 4.02 4.12 19.28
CA ASP A 38 4.71 3.04 20.00
C ASP A 38 3.96 2.56 21.27
N GLY A 39 2.71 3.00 21.47
CA GLY A 39 1.89 2.64 22.62
C GLY A 39 1.25 1.26 22.49
N LYS A 40 2.05 0.20 22.29
CA LYS A 40 1.55 -1.18 22.16
C LYS A 40 0.91 -1.66 23.45
N PRO A 41 -0.33 -2.24 23.41
CA PRO A 41 -0.95 -2.84 24.59
C PRO A 41 -0.19 -4.08 25.04
N ALA A 42 -0.31 -4.43 26.33
CA ALA A 42 0.37 -5.60 26.90
C ALA A 42 -0.23 -6.94 26.42
N ILE A 43 -1.47 -6.92 25.97
CA ILE A 43 -2.19 -8.07 25.40
C ILE A 43 -2.73 -7.75 24.02
N GLU A 44 -3.01 -8.77 23.22
CA GLU A 44 -3.58 -8.64 21.88
C GLU A 44 -5.07 -8.26 21.97
N LEU A 45 -5.35 -6.95 21.92
CA LEU A 45 -6.72 -6.43 21.92
C LEU A 45 -7.21 -6.17 20.49
N PRO A 46 -8.52 -6.27 20.22
CA PRO A 46 -9.11 -5.72 19.02
C PRO A 46 -8.76 -4.23 18.86
N VAL A 47 -8.52 -3.78 17.64
CA VAL A 47 -8.17 -2.38 17.34
C VAL A 47 -9.22 -1.41 17.88
N ALA A 48 -10.50 -1.84 17.94
CA ALA A 48 -11.58 -1.07 18.54
C ALA A 48 -11.39 -0.77 20.03
N GLU A 49 -10.59 -1.56 20.76
CA GLU A 49 -10.36 -1.44 22.20
C GLU A 49 -9.02 -0.77 22.55
N ILE A 50 -8.12 -0.61 21.56
CA ILE A 50 -6.81 -0.01 21.79
C ILE A 50 -6.94 1.51 21.77
N SER A 51 -6.70 2.15 22.94
CA SER A 51 -6.79 3.59 23.12
C SER A 51 -5.43 4.30 22.97
N PHE A 52 -5.46 5.60 22.68
CA PHE A 52 -4.29 6.47 22.66
C PHE A 52 -3.89 6.98 24.05
N SER A 53 -4.02 6.12 25.08
CA SER A 53 -3.76 6.45 26.48
C SER A 53 -2.29 6.70 26.81
N HIS A 54 -1.36 6.14 26.01
CA HIS A 54 0.08 6.36 26.17
C HIS A 54 0.45 7.77 25.70
N ALA A 55 0.44 8.74 26.64
CA ALA A 55 0.61 10.16 26.34
C ALA A 55 1.92 10.47 25.59
N GLU A 56 3.03 9.84 25.98
CA GLU A 56 4.34 10.08 25.35
C GLU A 56 4.38 9.52 23.93
N ALA A 57 3.88 8.31 23.70
CA ALA A 57 3.81 7.71 22.35
C ALA A 57 2.97 8.58 21.41
N ARG A 58 1.82 9.09 21.89
CA ARG A 58 0.96 10.01 21.13
C ARG A 58 1.68 11.32 20.81
N LYS A 59 2.32 11.93 21.81
CA LYS A 59 3.08 13.17 21.61
C LYS A 59 4.20 13.00 20.59
N ASN A 60 4.92 11.88 20.66
CA ASN A 60 5.99 11.56 19.73
C ASN A 60 5.46 11.36 18.29
N ALA A 61 4.33 10.64 18.10
CA ALA A 61 3.73 10.47 16.79
C ALA A 61 3.29 11.81 16.16
N ILE A 62 2.69 12.71 16.96
CA ILE A 62 2.33 14.05 16.49
C ILE A 62 3.57 14.90 16.18
N ALA A 63 4.64 14.79 16.96
CA ALA A 63 5.90 15.48 16.68
C ALA A 63 6.52 15.01 15.37
N GLN A 64 6.58 13.69 15.11
CA GLN A 64 7.03 13.12 13.83
C GLN A 64 6.19 13.63 12.66
N LEU A 65 4.86 13.71 12.81
CA LEU A 65 3.96 14.25 11.80
C LEU A 65 4.31 15.71 11.46
N LYS A 66 4.48 16.56 12.48
CA LYS A 66 4.83 17.97 12.32
C LYS A 66 6.20 18.16 11.68
N GLU A 67 7.18 17.35 12.06
CA GLU A 67 8.52 17.36 11.45
C GLU A 67 8.47 16.99 9.96
N ALA A 68 7.73 15.95 9.60
CA ALA A 68 7.63 15.47 8.22
C ALA A 68 6.94 16.48 7.29
N LEU A 69 5.77 17.00 7.67
CA LEU A 69 4.99 17.92 6.84
C LEU A 69 5.46 19.36 6.92
N GLY A 70 5.96 19.80 8.10
CA GLY A 70 6.41 21.16 8.38
C GLY A 70 5.24 22.17 8.37
N ASP A 71 5.58 23.45 8.13
CA ASP A 71 4.62 24.54 8.19
C ASP A 71 4.20 24.98 6.77
N THR A 72 2.91 25.06 6.54
CA THR A 72 2.24 25.61 5.37
C THR A 72 0.98 26.36 5.85
N ASP A 73 0.28 27.04 4.94
CA ASP A 73 -0.96 27.74 5.28
C ASP A 73 -2.06 26.79 5.80
N PHE A 74 -1.99 25.50 5.46
CA PHE A 74 -3.01 24.49 5.82
C PHE A 74 -2.65 23.65 7.04
N THR A 75 -1.38 23.58 7.42
CA THR A 75 -0.93 22.66 8.49
C THR A 75 -1.41 23.02 9.88
N PRO A 76 -1.64 24.30 10.31
CA PRO A 76 -2.18 24.58 11.62
C PRO A 76 -3.53 23.92 11.88
N ASP A 77 -4.47 24.08 10.95
CA ASP A 77 -5.80 23.48 11.07
C ASP A 77 -5.75 21.95 10.94
N LEU A 78 -4.86 21.43 10.06
CA LEU A 78 -4.64 20.00 9.88
C LEU A 78 -4.11 19.34 11.17
N TYR A 79 -3.14 19.96 11.82
CA TYR A 79 -2.60 19.45 13.09
C TYR A 79 -3.62 19.48 14.21
N ASN A 80 -4.37 20.57 14.33
CA ASN A 80 -5.45 20.67 15.30
C ASN A 80 -6.50 19.57 15.07
N MET A 81 -6.92 19.37 13.83
CA MET A 81 -7.86 18.30 13.48
C MET A 81 -7.35 16.91 13.88
N VAL A 82 -6.08 16.60 13.59
CA VAL A 82 -5.47 15.32 13.95
C VAL A 82 -5.40 15.16 15.48
N GLU A 83 -4.93 16.18 16.22
CA GLU A 83 -4.81 16.13 17.67
C GLU A 83 -6.17 15.94 18.37
N GLU A 84 -7.24 16.56 17.87
CA GLU A 84 -8.59 16.37 18.36
C GLU A 84 -9.17 14.99 18.05
N CYS A 85 -8.90 14.44 16.85
CA CYS A 85 -9.38 13.12 16.47
C CYS A 85 -8.65 12.00 17.22
N TYR A 86 -7.35 12.17 17.47
CA TYR A 86 -6.50 11.18 18.15
C TYR A 86 -6.27 11.57 19.62
N SER A 87 -7.36 11.84 20.36
CA SER A 87 -7.29 12.20 21.77
C SER A 87 -6.98 10.98 22.65
N SER A 88 -6.60 11.21 23.91
CA SER A 88 -6.25 10.13 24.85
C SER A 88 -7.42 9.19 25.22
N SER A 89 -8.65 9.65 25.03
CA SER A 89 -9.87 8.88 25.27
C SER A 89 -10.37 8.13 24.04
N ASP A 90 -9.77 8.38 22.88
CA ASP A 90 -10.15 7.70 21.63
C ASP A 90 -9.39 6.39 21.44
N THR A 91 -10.04 5.45 20.78
CA THR A 91 -9.41 4.23 20.25
C THR A 91 -8.99 4.45 18.80
N PHE A 92 -8.22 3.54 18.22
CA PHE A 92 -7.90 3.59 16.79
C PHE A 92 -9.15 3.66 15.91
N ALA A 93 -10.18 2.88 16.25
CA ALA A 93 -11.44 2.88 15.49
C ALA A 93 -12.19 4.20 15.60
N THR A 94 -12.31 4.77 16.80
CA THR A 94 -13.03 6.04 17.00
C THR A 94 -12.27 7.22 16.41
N ALA A 95 -10.94 7.27 16.56
CA ALA A 95 -10.09 8.30 15.96
C ALA A 95 -10.16 8.28 14.43
N PHE A 96 -10.05 7.10 13.83
CA PHE A 96 -10.22 6.91 12.39
C PHE A 96 -11.61 7.39 11.93
N GLY A 97 -12.66 6.95 12.61
CA GLY A 97 -14.02 7.35 12.32
C GLY A 97 -14.23 8.87 12.39
N LYS A 98 -13.70 9.54 13.43
CA LYS A 98 -13.75 11.00 13.58
C LYS A 98 -13.04 11.73 12.46
N LEU A 99 -11.79 11.32 12.13
CA LEU A 99 -11.00 11.94 11.09
C LEU A 99 -11.71 11.85 9.72
N TRP A 100 -12.13 10.65 9.33
CA TRP A 100 -12.79 10.46 8.04
C TRP A 100 -14.19 11.08 7.98
N SER A 101 -14.93 11.12 9.09
CA SER A 101 -16.21 11.85 9.16
C SER A 101 -16.02 13.36 8.95
N ARG A 102 -14.94 13.94 9.46
CA ARG A 102 -14.62 15.37 9.23
C ARG A 102 -14.26 15.63 7.76
N LEU A 103 -13.49 14.73 7.15
CA LEU A 103 -13.03 14.89 5.77
C LEU A 103 -14.13 14.58 4.74
N LEU A 104 -14.92 13.52 4.97
CA LEU A 104 -15.84 12.96 3.98
C LEU A 104 -17.33 13.03 4.37
N GLY A 105 -17.67 13.45 5.57
CA GLY A 105 -19.05 13.50 6.04
C GLY A 105 -19.98 14.34 5.16
N LYS A 106 -19.46 15.43 4.54
CA LYS A 106 -20.19 16.27 3.59
C LYS A 106 -20.70 15.52 2.34
N TYR A 107 -20.11 14.36 2.01
CA TYR A 107 -20.56 13.50 0.91
C TYR A 107 -21.55 12.42 1.35
N GLY A 108 -22.02 12.47 2.59
CA GLY A 108 -23.00 11.52 3.15
C GLY A 108 -22.37 10.17 3.55
N LEU A 109 -21.04 10.06 3.66
CA LEU A 109 -20.38 8.86 4.12
C LEU A 109 -20.65 8.62 5.60
N VAL A 110 -21.17 7.43 5.94
CA VAL A 110 -21.41 6.96 7.31
C VAL A 110 -20.25 6.06 7.73
N MET A 111 -19.63 6.36 8.86
CA MET A 111 -18.59 5.51 9.45
C MET A 111 -19.25 4.53 10.42
N PHE A 112 -19.00 3.24 10.24
CA PHE A 112 -19.60 2.18 11.06
C PHE A 112 -18.52 1.27 11.64
N SER A 113 -18.52 1.09 12.96
CA SER A 113 -17.63 0.16 13.67
C SER A 113 -18.40 -1.09 14.13
N PRO A 114 -18.07 -2.29 13.66
CA PRO A 114 -18.66 -3.53 14.14
C PRO A 114 -18.19 -3.88 15.56
N GLY A 115 -17.13 -3.27 16.06
CA GLY A 115 -16.61 -3.44 17.42
C GLY A 115 -17.47 -2.81 18.50
N ASP A 116 -18.53 -2.06 18.16
CA ASP A 116 -19.47 -1.49 19.11
C ASP A 116 -20.20 -2.61 19.87
N PRO A 117 -20.16 -2.62 21.22
CA PRO A 117 -20.80 -3.66 22.03
C PRO A 117 -22.30 -3.81 21.78
N GLU A 118 -23.02 -2.71 21.49
CA GLU A 118 -24.47 -2.77 21.20
C GLU A 118 -24.73 -3.48 19.88
N VAL A 119 -23.89 -3.22 18.84
CA VAL A 119 -23.97 -3.94 17.57
C VAL A 119 -23.75 -5.44 17.75
N LYS A 120 -22.77 -5.80 18.58
CA LYS A 120 -22.48 -7.20 18.90
C LYS A 120 -23.64 -7.86 19.64
N ARG A 121 -24.23 -7.20 20.64
CA ARG A 121 -25.41 -7.72 21.36
C ARG A 121 -26.60 -7.93 20.44
N PHE A 122 -26.84 -6.99 19.52
CA PHE A 122 -27.88 -7.12 18.51
C PHE A 122 -27.62 -8.31 17.55
N SER A 123 -26.36 -8.66 17.36
CA SER A 123 -25.91 -9.68 16.40
C SER A 123 -25.78 -11.08 16.98
N ARG A 124 -26.17 -11.30 18.24
CA ARG A 124 -26.07 -12.60 18.93
C ARG A 124 -26.64 -13.77 18.10
N ASP A 125 -27.80 -13.58 17.48
CA ASP A 125 -28.45 -14.61 16.67
C ASP A 125 -27.66 -14.94 15.39
N PHE A 126 -26.91 -13.99 14.84
CA PHE A 126 -26.01 -14.24 13.72
C PHE A 126 -24.84 -15.14 14.15
N PHE A 127 -24.21 -14.85 15.28
CA PHE A 127 -23.11 -15.66 15.80
C PHE A 127 -23.56 -17.06 16.15
N ARG A 128 -24.72 -17.22 16.80
CA ARG A 128 -25.34 -18.52 17.09
C ARG A 128 -25.59 -19.34 15.82
N ARG A 129 -26.17 -18.71 14.79
CA ARG A 129 -26.37 -19.36 13.49
C ARG A 129 -25.07 -19.76 12.82
N THR A 130 -24.04 -18.99 12.96
CA THR A 130 -22.71 -19.28 12.41
C THR A 130 -22.12 -20.53 13.07
N LEU A 131 -22.17 -20.65 14.39
CA LEU A 131 -21.75 -21.84 15.12
C LEU A 131 -22.57 -23.10 14.68
N ASN A 132 -23.86 -22.96 14.55
CA ASN A 132 -24.75 -24.10 14.18
C ASN A 132 -24.55 -24.54 12.72
N LYS A 133 -24.07 -23.65 11.84
CA LYS A 133 -23.88 -23.91 10.40
C LYS A 133 -22.44 -24.23 10.00
N GLN A 134 -21.55 -24.47 10.95
CA GLN A 134 -20.12 -24.67 10.65
C GLN A 134 -19.85 -25.80 9.64
N SER A 135 -20.64 -26.91 9.72
CA SER A 135 -20.54 -28.05 8.80
C SER A 135 -20.96 -27.65 7.38
N ASP A 136 -22.08 -26.94 7.24
CA ASP A 136 -22.58 -26.43 5.96
C ASP A 136 -21.64 -25.40 5.36
N LEU A 137 -21.06 -24.54 6.20
CA LEU A 137 -20.05 -23.54 5.79
C LEU A 137 -18.81 -24.22 5.21
N ARG A 138 -18.28 -25.23 5.91
CA ARG A 138 -17.11 -25.98 5.46
C ARG A 138 -17.38 -26.68 4.13
N GLU A 139 -18.51 -27.39 4.00
CA GLU A 139 -18.87 -28.06 2.77
C GLU A 139 -19.01 -27.08 1.60
N THR A 140 -19.74 -25.98 1.82
CA THR A 140 -19.95 -24.93 0.81
C THR A 140 -18.62 -24.32 0.36
N LEU A 141 -17.72 -24.00 1.29
CA LEU A 141 -16.40 -23.43 0.96
C LEU A 141 -15.52 -24.42 0.21
N THR A 142 -15.51 -25.70 0.65
CA THR A 142 -14.74 -26.76 -0.01
C THR A 142 -15.21 -26.95 -1.46
N GLN A 143 -16.51 -27.03 -1.68
CA GLN A 143 -17.08 -27.12 -3.03
C GLN A 143 -16.71 -25.90 -3.88
N THR A 144 -16.91 -24.69 -3.35
CA THR A 144 -16.61 -23.44 -4.06
C THR A 144 -15.13 -23.31 -4.41
N ASN A 145 -14.24 -23.66 -3.48
CA ASN A 145 -12.80 -23.63 -3.70
C ASN A 145 -12.41 -24.61 -4.83
N ASN A 146 -12.98 -25.82 -4.86
CA ASN A 146 -12.74 -26.77 -5.94
C ASN A 146 -13.21 -26.24 -7.30
N GLU A 147 -14.39 -25.61 -7.36
CA GLU A 147 -14.92 -25.01 -8.59
C GLU A 147 -14.05 -23.86 -9.09
N LEU A 148 -13.56 -23.00 -8.19
CA LEU A 148 -12.63 -21.92 -8.51
C LEU A 148 -11.30 -22.44 -9.06
N VAL A 149 -10.69 -23.42 -8.41
CA VAL A 149 -9.44 -24.06 -8.86
C VAL A 149 -9.61 -24.70 -10.25
N GLN A 150 -10.71 -25.46 -10.45
CA GLN A 150 -11.02 -26.06 -11.75
C GLN A 150 -11.23 -25.02 -12.85
N SER A 151 -11.68 -23.80 -12.49
CA SER A 151 -11.84 -22.66 -13.40
C SER A 151 -10.56 -21.87 -13.62
N GLY A 152 -9.42 -22.29 -13.04
CA GLY A 152 -8.11 -21.65 -13.20
C GLY A 152 -7.83 -20.50 -12.23
N TYR A 153 -8.67 -20.32 -11.21
CA TYR A 153 -8.45 -19.34 -10.14
C TYR A 153 -7.70 -19.96 -8.96
N HIS A 154 -6.92 -19.14 -8.25
CA HIS A 154 -6.31 -19.55 -6.98
C HIS A 154 -7.20 -19.14 -5.80
N ILE A 155 -7.07 -19.88 -4.71
CA ILE A 155 -7.80 -19.60 -3.48
C ILE A 155 -7.09 -18.47 -2.73
N GLN A 156 -7.85 -17.44 -2.39
CA GLN A 156 -7.33 -16.24 -1.70
C GLN A 156 -7.28 -16.43 -0.18
N VAL A 157 -8.25 -17.17 0.38
CA VAL A 157 -8.35 -17.43 1.82
C VAL A 157 -8.50 -18.92 2.05
N GLU A 158 -7.52 -19.52 2.71
CA GLU A 158 -7.56 -20.89 3.19
C GLU A 158 -7.99 -20.93 4.66
N LYS A 159 -8.80 -21.89 5.04
CA LYS A 159 -9.25 -22.12 6.41
C LYS A 159 -9.03 -23.57 6.79
N SER A 160 -8.70 -23.78 8.07
CA SER A 160 -8.61 -25.12 8.65
C SER A 160 -9.98 -25.81 8.68
N GLU A 161 -9.99 -27.14 8.68
CA GLU A 161 -11.22 -27.93 8.67
C GLU A 161 -12.06 -27.77 9.96
N ASP A 162 -11.42 -27.38 11.05
CA ASP A 162 -12.01 -27.16 12.37
C ASP A 162 -12.51 -25.70 12.56
N ALA A 163 -12.32 -24.80 11.58
CA ALA A 163 -12.70 -23.40 11.69
C ALA A 163 -14.23 -23.24 11.83
N THR A 164 -14.66 -22.51 12.87
CA THR A 164 -16.08 -22.14 13.05
C THR A 164 -16.44 -20.82 12.38
N HIS A 165 -15.45 -20.12 11.81
CA HIS A 165 -15.59 -18.79 11.21
C HIS A 165 -15.97 -17.67 12.20
N LEU A 166 -15.71 -17.90 13.49
CA LEU A 166 -15.84 -16.93 14.57
C LEU A 166 -14.56 -16.85 15.38
N PHE A 167 -14.40 -15.70 15.99
CA PHE A 167 -13.41 -15.44 17.05
C PHE A 167 -14.12 -15.15 18.36
N TYR A 168 -13.47 -15.46 19.47
CA TYR A 168 -13.89 -15.10 20.81
C TYR A 168 -12.76 -14.35 21.52
N ASN A 169 -13.07 -13.20 22.13
CA ASN A 169 -12.13 -12.40 22.91
C ASN A 169 -12.11 -12.91 24.36
N LEU A 170 -11.15 -13.76 24.67
CA LEU A 170 -10.91 -14.33 25.98
C LEU A 170 -9.79 -13.52 26.69
N ASP A 171 -8.53 -13.83 26.36
CA ASP A 171 -7.32 -13.05 26.71
C ASP A 171 -6.69 -12.54 25.42
N GLY A 172 -7.44 -11.74 24.66
CA GLY A 172 -7.20 -11.39 23.29
C GLY A 172 -8.12 -12.13 22.32
N ARG A 173 -8.14 -11.71 21.06
CA ARG A 173 -8.99 -12.26 20.01
C ARG A 173 -8.44 -13.61 19.52
N LYS A 174 -9.11 -14.71 19.86
CA LYS A 174 -8.70 -16.07 19.53
C LYS A 174 -9.72 -16.74 18.60
N PRO A 175 -9.29 -17.54 17.59
CA PRO A 175 -10.21 -18.29 16.76
C PRO A 175 -10.95 -19.35 17.61
N VAL A 176 -12.22 -19.55 17.29
CA VAL A 176 -13.01 -20.65 17.82
C VAL A 176 -12.87 -21.84 16.87
N ALA A 177 -12.25 -22.91 17.31
CA ALA A 177 -12.04 -24.12 16.53
C ALA A 177 -12.93 -25.26 17.05
N ARG A 178 -13.54 -26.04 16.15
CA ARG A 178 -14.32 -27.24 16.51
C ARG A 178 -13.40 -28.40 16.88
N VAL A 179 -13.70 -29.07 17.98
CA VAL A 179 -13.06 -30.34 18.38
C VAL A 179 -14.11 -31.44 18.56
N GLU A 180 -13.68 -32.67 18.84
CA GLU A 180 -14.56 -33.83 18.86
C GLU A 180 -15.72 -33.69 19.87
N ASP A 181 -15.45 -33.10 21.04
CA ASP A 181 -16.38 -32.97 22.17
C ASP A 181 -16.71 -31.48 22.52
N GLY A 182 -16.53 -30.54 21.60
CA GLY A 182 -16.82 -29.13 21.85
C GLY A 182 -16.04 -28.17 20.99
N PHE A 183 -15.46 -27.14 21.61
CA PHE A 183 -14.71 -26.08 20.95
C PHE A 183 -13.44 -25.73 21.72
N MET A 184 -12.39 -25.35 20.99
CA MET A 184 -11.18 -24.75 21.55
C MET A 184 -11.14 -23.27 21.25
N VAL A 185 -10.77 -22.46 22.24
CA VAL A 185 -10.47 -21.03 22.11
C VAL A 185 -9.11 -20.78 22.72
N GLY A 186 -8.09 -20.64 21.91
CA GLY A 186 -6.71 -20.67 22.40
C GLY A 186 -6.41 -22.04 23.05
N GLU A 187 -6.08 -22.03 24.34
CA GLU A 187 -5.82 -23.25 25.12
C GLU A 187 -7.03 -23.73 25.94
N GLN A 188 -8.14 -22.98 25.94
CA GLN A 188 -9.31 -23.29 26.73
C GLN A 188 -10.33 -24.12 25.95
N HIS A 189 -10.79 -25.23 26.55
CA HIS A 189 -11.85 -26.05 26.02
C HIS A 189 -13.23 -25.58 26.53
N PHE A 190 -14.21 -25.57 25.65
CA PHE A 190 -15.61 -25.27 25.92
C PHE A 190 -16.48 -26.41 25.38
N THR A 191 -17.40 -26.90 26.18
CA THR A 191 -18.51 -27.69 25.64
C THR A 191 -19.44 -26.83 24.79
N GLU A 192 -20.30 -27.42 24.00
CA GLU A 192 -21.26 -26.69 23.17
C GLU A 192 -22.15 -25.77 24.03
N ASP A 193 -22.67 -26.32 25.15
CA ASP A 193 -23.54 -25.57 26.07
C ASP A 193 -22.78 -24.39 26.74
N GLU A 194 -21.52 -24.57 27.12
CA GLU A 194 -20.70 -23.51 27.71
C GLU A 194 -20.41 -22.38 26.72
N LEU A 195 -20.08 -22.72 25.47
CA LEU A 195 -19.80 -21.68 24.45
C LEU A 195 -21.09 -20.94 24.09
N LEU A 196 -22.22 -21.64 23.96
CA LEU A 196 -23.51 -20.99 23.70
C LEU A 196 -23.99 -20.15 24.88
N ALA A 197 -23.75 -20.56 26.12
CA ALA A 197 -24.00 -19.73 27.31
C ALA A 197 -23.14 -18.49 27.33
N ALA A 198 -21.83 -18.62 27.01
CA ALA A 198 -20.94 -17.50 26.89
C ALA A 198 -21.37 -16.52 25.80
N LEU A 199 -21.88 -17.01 24.65
CA LEU A 199 -22.45 -16.21 23.59
C LEU A 199 -23.70 -15.44 24.01
N ASP A 200 -24.58 -16.08 24.82
CA ASP A 200 -25.79 -15.43 25.31
C ASP A 200 -25.50 -14.34 26.33
N GLU A 201 -24.52 -14.55 27.19
CA GLU A 201 -24.14 -13.63 28.24
C GLU A 201 -23.25 -12.51 27.74
N HIS A 202 -22.30 -12.82 26.83
CA HIS A 202 -21.25 -11.93 26.35
C HIS A 202 -21.11 -11.91 24.81
N PRO A 203 -22.17 -11.60 24.05
CA PRO A 203 -22.10 -11.57 22.58
C PRO A 203 -21.10 -10.52 22.06
N GLU A 204 -20.79 -9.48 22.86
CA GLU A 204 -19.81 -8.46 22.54
C GLU A 204 -18.37 -9.00 22.39
N LYS A 205 -18.10 -10.16 22.96
CA LYS A 205 -16.79 -10.82 22.84
C LYS A 205 -16.63 -11.64 21.55
N PHE A 206 -17.71 -11.85 20.81
CA PHE A 206 -17.65 -12.59 19.55
C PHE A 206 -17.45 -11.68 18.34
N SER A 207 -16.75 -12.18 17.34
CA SER A 207 -16.57 -11.48 16.07
C SER A 207 -16.44 -12.45 14.90
N PRO A 208 -16.88 -12.04 13.67
CA PRO A 208 -16.77 -12.86 12.50
C PRO A 208 -15.32 -12.89 11.99
N ASP A 209 -14.99 -13.97 11.25
CA ASP A 209 -13.75 -14.02 10.48
C ASP A 209 -13.91 -13.37 9.09
N VAL A 210 -12.87 -13.44 8.26
CA VAL A 210 -12.85 -12.87 6.90
C VAL A 210 -13.94 -13.48 6.00
N ILE A 211 -14.35 -14.71 6.21
CA ILE A 211 -15.38 -15.41 5.43
C ILE A 211 -16.80 -14.95 5.83
N THR A 212 -17.06 -14.87 7.12
CA THR A 212 -18.41 -14.56 7.64
C THR A 212 -18.62 -13.05 7.81
N ARG A 213 -17.59 -12.22 7.82
CA ARG A 213 -17.69 -10.74 7.90
C ARG A 213 -18.57 -10.13 6.80
N PRO A 214 -18.44 -10.46 5.50
CA PRO A 214 -19.32 -9.89 4.47
C PRO A 214 -20.79 -10.29 4.62
N VAL A 215 -21.02 -11.51 5.09
CA VAL A 215 -22.38 -12.01 5.40
C VAL A 215 -22.95 -11.26 6.61
N PHE A 216 -22.12 -11.02 7.63
CA PHE A 216 -22.46 -10.22 8.80
C PHE A 216 -22.87 -8.78 8.43
N GLN A 217 -22.13 -8.15 7.50
CA GLN A 217 -22.51 -6.84 6.97
C GLN A 217 -23.93 -6.86 6.37
N SER A 218 -24.24 -7.88 5.56
CA SER A 218 -25.57 -8.01 4.94
C SER A 218 -26.67 -8.49 5.92
N HIS A 219 -26.28 -9.05 7.06
CA HIS A 219 -27.21 -9.33 8.16
C HIS A 219 -27.62 -8.03 8.89
N LEU A 220 -26.67 -7.09 9.07
CA LEU A 220 -26.93 -5.81 9.74
C LEU A 220 -27.62 -4.80 8.84
N PHE A 221 -27.28 -4.78 7.55
CA PHE A 221 -27.74 -3.79 6.59
C PHE A 221 -28.27 -4.46 5.32
N PRO A 222 -29.25 -3.86 4.64
CA PRO A 222 -29.68 -4.32 3.32
C PRO A 222 -28.63 -3.90 2.26
N VAL A 223 -27.47 -4.56 2.26
CA VAL A 223 -26.34 -4.21 1.38
C VAL A 223 -26.68 -4.52 -0.07
N VAL A 224 -26.72 -3.51 -0.92
CA VAL A 224 -26.96 -3.66 -2.36
C VAL A 224 -25.67 -3.82 -3.16
N ALA A 225 -24.58 -3.19 -2.72
CA ALA A 225 -23.28 -3.26 -3.36
C ALA A 225 -22.14 -3.18 -2.32
N GLN A 226 -21.06 -3.90 -2.57
CA GLN A 226 -19.85 -3.86 -1.77
C GLN A 226 -18.66 -3.51 -2.66
N LYS A 227 -17.92 -2.47 -2.28
CA LYS A 227 -16.67 -2.06 -2.91
C LYS A 227 -15.51 -2.69 -2.20
N GLY A 228 -14.64 -3.39 -2.93
CA GLY A 228 -13.47 -4.05 -2.36
C GLY A 228 -12.20 -3.81 -3.17
N GLY A 229 -11.04 -3.93 -2.53
CA GLY A 229 -9.75 -4.02 -3.21
C GLY A 229 -9.62 -5.34 -3.98
N PRO A 230 -8.56 -5.52 -4.80
CA PRO A 230 -8.39 -6.73 -5.61
C PRO A 230 -8.45 -8.04 -4.81
N SER A 231 -7.74 -8.11 -3.69
CA SER A 231 -7.74 -9.29 -2.81
C SER A 231 -9.11 -9.53 -2.17
N GLU A 232 -9.85 -8.44 -1.84
CA GLU A 232 -11.21 -8.55 -1.29
C GLU A 232 -12.17 -9.10 -2.33
N ILE A 233 -12.13 -8.61 -3.56
CA ILE A 233 -12.95 -9.14 -4.67
C ILE A 233 -12.63 -10.61 -4.92
N ALA A 234 -11.36 -11.01 -4.84
CA ALA A 234 -10.95 -12.39 -5.02
C ALA A 234 -11.56 -13.32 -3.94
N TYR A 235 -11.47 -12.98 -2.64
CA TYR A 235 -12.07 -13.84 -1.64
C TYR A 235 -13.61 -13.74 -1.57
N LEU A 236 -14.20 -12.62 -1.99
CA LEU A 236 -15.66 -12.52 -2.06
C LEU A 236 -16.27 -13.51 -3.06
N ALA A 237 -15.49 -13.95 -4.07
CA ALA A 237 -15.90 -15.05 -4.94
C ALA A 237 -16.09 -16.37 -4.15
N GLN A 238 -15.23 -16.65 -3.16
CA GLN A 238 -15.36 -17.80 -2.27
C GLN A 238 -16.57 -17.67 -1.33
N VAL A 239 -16.85 -16.44 -0.86
CA VAL A 239 -17.93 -16.15 0.11
C VAL A 239 -19.30 -16.10 -0.54
N ASN A 240 -19.40 -15.84 -1.82
CA ASN A 240 -20.67 -15.61 -2.50
C ASN A 240 -21.76 -16.69 -2.25
N PRO A 241 -21.45 -18.01 -2.27
CA PRO A 241 -22.43 -19.03 -1.92
C PRO A 241 -22.81 -19.04 -0.43
N VAL A 242 -21.96 -18.57 0.46
CA VAL A 242 -22.18 -18.53 1.91
C VAL A 242 -23.40 -17.66 2.28
N PHE A 243 -23.65 -16.57 1.55
CA PHE A 243 -24.83 -15.73 1.79
C PHE A 243 -26.13 -16.53 1.78
N ARG A 244 -26.24 -17.54 0.90
CA ARG A 244 -27.44 -18.38 0.77
C ARG A 244 -27.70 -19.22 2.02
N LEU A 245 -26.65 -19.68 2.71
CA LEU A 245 -26.77 -20.39 3.96
C LEU A 245 -27.47 -19.57 5.07
N PHE A 246 -27.30 -18.24 4.98
CA PHE A 246 -27.93 -17.30 5.92
C PHE A 246 -29.25 -16.71 5.40
N HIS A 247 -29.76 -17.20 4.26
CA HIS A 247 -30.95 -16.68 3.58
C HIS A 247 -30.84 -15.20 3.19
N LEU A 248 -29.64 -14.74 2.86
CA LEU A 248 -29.35 -13.38 2.43
C LEU A 248 -29.02 -13.35 0.93
N PRO A 249 -29.48 -12.32 0.19
CA PRO A 249 -29.04 -12.12 -1.17
C PRO A 249 -27.57 -11.63 -1.16
N PRO A 250 -26.69 -12.18 -2.00
CA PRO A 250 -25.35 -11.65 -2.14
C PRO A 250 -25.41 -10.25 -2.75
N PRO A 251 -24.66 -9.27 -2.23
CA PRO A 251 -24.57 -7.94 -2.82
C PRO A 251 -23.80 -7.96 -4.15
N CYS A 252 -23.94 -6.89 -4.95
CA CYS A 252 -23.09 -6.71 -6.10
C CYS A 252 -21.67 -6.35 -5.65
N HIS A 253 -20.69 -7.19 -5.98
CA HIS A 253 -19.28 -6.93 -5.69
C HIS A 253 -18.64 -6.12 -6.83
N SER A 254 -17.94 -5.04 -6.49
CA SER A 254 -17.32 -4.15 -7.45
C SER A 254 -15.95 -3.70 -6.95
N ALA A 255 -14.99 -3.66 -7.87
CA ALA A 255 -13.66 -3.17 -7.56
C ALA A 255 -13.69 -1.70 -7.10
N ARG A 256 -12.86 -1.38 -6.11
CA ARG A 256 -12.61 -0.01 -5.69
C ARG A 256 -11.77 0.67 -6.76
N PRO A 257 -12.12 1.90 -7.21
CA PRO A 257 -11.27 2.65 -8.11
C PRO A 257 -9.91 2.92 -7.46
N SER A 258 -8.88 2.99 -8.29
CA SER A 258 -7.49 3.16 -7.91
C SER A 258 -6.91 4.38 -8.62
N ALA A 259 -6.18 5.24 -7.90
CA ALA A 259 -5.60 6.44 -8.50
C ALA A 259 -4.29 6.88 -7.84
N THR A 260 -3.44 7.53 -8.63
CA THR A 260 -2.29 8.30 -8.18
C THR A 260 -2.56 9.79 -8.39
N LEU A 261 -2.32 10.60 -7.37
CA LEU A 261 -2.34 12.06 -7.47
C LEU A 261 -0.97 12.54 -7.96
N LEU A 262 -0.91 13.05 -9.19
CA LEU A 262 0.32 13.49 -9.81
C LEU A 262 0.54 14.99 -9.59
N GLU A 263 1.48 15.34 -8.70
CA GLU A 263 1.84 16.74 -8.45
C GLU A 263 2.46 17.38 -9.71
N THR A 264 2.12 18.62 -10.01
CA THR A 264 2.63 19.39 -11.17
C THR A 264 4.16 19.37 -11.30
N ARG A 265 4.88 19.38 -10.18
CA ARG A 265 6.35 19.29 -10.19
C ARG A 265 6.87 17.95 -10.70
N PHE A 266 6.14 16.87 -10.45
CA PHE A 266 6.50 15.54 -10.93
C PHE A 266 6.10 15.34 -12.39
N GLU A 267 4.95 15.88 -12.79
CA GLU A 267 4.54 15.92 -14.19
C GLU A 267 5.60 16.59 -15.06
N LYS A 268 6.10 17.78 -14.67
CA LYS A 268 7.20 18.46 -15.35
C LYS A 268 8.49 17.64 -15.42
N LEU A 269 8.80 16.86 -14.37
CA LEU A 269 9.97 15.97 -14.40
C LEU A 269 9.77 14.78 -15.33
N MET A 270 8.56 14.22 -15.38
CA MET A 270 8.20 13.15 -16.32
C MET A 270 8.36 13.63 -17.76
N GLU A 271 7.90 14.84 -18.07
CA GLU A 271 8.08 15.48 -19.38
C GLU A 271 9.57 15.77 -19.68
N GLU A 272 10.31 16.40 -18.74
CA GLU A 272 11.72 16.75 -18.89
C GLU A 272 12.59 15.54 -19.21
N TYR A 273 12.31 14.40 -18.55
CA TYR A 273 13.11 13.18 -18.69
C TYR A 273 12.50 12.13 -19.63
N HIS A 274 11.34 12.40 -20.22
CA HIS A 274 10.59 11.44 -21.04
C HIS A 274 10.38 10.10 -20.30
N ILE A 275 9.94 10.17 -19.03
CA ILE A 275 9.66 9.04 -18.15
C ILE A 275 8.15 8.88 -18.04
N GLY A 276 7.63 7.68 -18.35
CA GLY A 276 6.23 7.31 -18.15
C GLY A 276 5.94 6.72 -16.76
N PHE A 277 4.66 6.53 -16.46
CA PHE A 277 4.23 5.86 -15.22
C PHE A 277 4.79 4.43 -15.13
N ASP A 278 4.79 3.71 -16.25
CA ASP A 278 5.31 2.34 -16.32
C ASP A 278 6.81 2.25 -16.04
N ASP A 279 7.59 3.26 -16.40
CA ASP A 279 9.01 3.35 -16.05
C ASP A 279 9.22 3.43 -14.53
N LEU A 280 8.32 4.15 -13.83
CA LEU A 280 8.40 4.38 -12.37
C LEU A 280 7.92 3.19 -11.57
N THR A 281 6.95 2.44 -12.10
CA THR A 281 6.38 1.24 -11.47
C THR A 281 7.15 -0.04 -11.81
N GLY A 282 7.91 -0.01 -12.91
CA GLY A 282 8.81 -1.09 -13.35
C GLY A 282 10.23 -0.95 -12.82
N ASP A 283 11.21 -1.12 -13.69
CA ASP A 283 12.63 -0.98 -13.37
C ASP A 283 13.10 0.48 -13.58
N VAL A 284 13.01 1.29 -12.55
CA VAL A 284 13.43 2.70 -12.58
C VAL A 284 14.91 2.87 -12.94
N GLU A 285 15.77 1.88 -12.67
CA GLU A 285 17.19 1.94 -13.03
C GLU A 285 17.38 1.94 -14.55
N GLN A 286 16.55 1.19 -15.29
CA GLN A 286 16.58 1.24 -16.76
C GLN A 286 16.21 2.64 -17.26
N ALA A 287 15.17 3.26 -16.70
CA ALA A 287 14.78 4.62 -17.04
C ALA A 287 15.90 5.63 -16.72
N ILE A 288 16.51 5.53 -15.53
CA ILE A 288 17.65 6.37 -15.14
C ILE A 288 18.80 6.20 -16.12
N ASN A 289 19.18 4.96 -16.45
CA ASN A 289 20.30 4.71 -17.37
C ASN A 289 20.00 5.25 -18.78
N ARG A 290 18.77 5.16 -19.27
CA ARG A 290 18.32 5.75 -20.55
C ARG A 290 18.49 7.27 -20.53
N VAL A 291 18.00 7.94 -19.49
CA VAL A 291 18.11 9.42 -19.34
C VAL A 291 19.58 9.86 -19.26
N LEU A 292 20.40 9.15 -18.48
CA LEU A 292 21.81 9.46 -18.35
C LEU A 292 22.60 9.23 -19.63
N ALA A 293 22.28 8.19 -20.41
CA ALA A 293 22.91 7.91 -21.69
C ALA A 293 22.60 9.02 -22.73
N GLN A 294 21.35 9.50 -22.76
CA GLN A 294 20.93 10.60 -23.66
C GLN A 294 21.58 11.94 -23.30
N SER A 295 21.94 12.13 -22.04
CA SER A 295 22.59 13.37 -21.55
C SER A 295 24.10 13.43 -21.82
N PHE A 296 24.70 12.33 -22.31
CA PHE A 296 26.12 12.34 -22.68
C PHE A 296 26.32 13.11 -23.99
N PRO A 297 27.25 14.08 -24.05
CA PRO A 297 27.48 14.84 -25.28
C PRO A 297 27.96 13.89 -26.41
N SER A 298 27.09 13.62 -27.38
CA SER A 298 27.42 12.74 -28.53
C SER A 298 28.68 13.15 -29.27
N ASP A 299 28.98 14.48 -29.30
CA ASP A 299 30.19 15.02 -29.88
C ASP A 299 31.46 14.64 -29.12
N LEU A 300 31.36 14.46 -27.80
CA LEU A 300 32.53 14.10 -26.98
C LEU A 300 32.95 12.67 -27.25
N GLU A 301 31.99 11.77 -27.44
CA GLU A 301 32.25 10.39 -27.80
C GLU A 301 32.88 10.26 -29.18
N LYS A 302 32.31 10.92 -30.19
CA LYS A 302 32.88 10.97 -31.54
C LYS A 302 34.27 11.55 -31.57
N LYS A 303 34.52 12.65 -30.85
CA LYS A 303 35.85 13.28 -30.72
C LYS A 303 36.85 12.34 -30.06
N PHE A 304 36.40 11.53 -29.07
CA PHE A 304 37.28 10.59 -28.43
C PHE A 304 37.64 9.41 -29.35
N ASP A 305 36.63 8.88 -30.08
CA ASP A 305 36.85 7.79 -31.04
C ASP A 305 37.78 8.22 -32.20
N SER A 306 37.61 9.46 -32.70
CA SER A 306 38.54 10.07 -33.67
C SER A 306 39.96 10.16 -33.09
N LEU A 307 40.11 10.74 -31.90
CA LEU A 307 41.42 10.86 -31.24
C LEU A 307 42.07 9.46 -31.05
N GLN A 308 41.34 8.45 -30.64
CA GLN A 308 41.87 7.12 -30.46
C GLN A 308 42.35 6.51 -31.77
N ASN A 309 41.57 6.67 -32.83
CA ASN A 309 41.95 6.20 -34.17
C ASN A 309 43.21 6.94 -34.68
N ASP A 310 43.25 8.28 -34.61
CA ASP A 310 44.36 9.09 -35.05
C ASP A 310 45.67 8.75 -34.30
N VAL A 311 45.59 8.57 -32.98
CA VAL A 311 46.74 8.17 -32.15
C VAL A 311 47.25 6.77 -32.51
N LEU A 312 46.36 5.81 -32.72
CA LEU A 312 46.78 4.47 -33.08
C LEU A 312 47.27 4.35 -34.51
N GLU A 313 46.76 5.17 -35.44
CA GLU A 313 47.22 5.24 -36.83
C GLU A 313 48.63 5.80 -36.88
N HIS A 314 48.89 6.99 -36.30
CA HIS A 314 50.24 7.56 -36.22
C HIS A 314 51.24 6.69 -35.47
N PHE A 315 50.77 5.95 -34.45
CA PHE A 315 51.63 4.99 -33.78
C PHE A 315 52.01 3.81 -34.67
N ASN A 316 51.08 3.33 -35.53
CA ASN A 316 51.36 2.24 -36.46
C ASN A 316 52.34 2.74 -37.58
N GLU A 317 52.14 3.93 -38.15
CA GLU A 317 53.05 4.52 -39.11
C GLU A 317 54.48 4.59 -38.55
N PHE A 318 54.66 5.15 -37.34
CA PHE A 318 55.97 5.19 -36.69
C PHE A 318 56.54 3.78 -36.40
N MET A 319 55.70 2.81 -36.08
CA MET A 319 56.10 1.43 -35.91
C MET A 319 56.66 0.83 -37.20
N ASP A 320 56.04 1.08 -38.34
CA ASP A 320 56.47 0.60 -39.63
C ASP A 320 57.86 1.11 -39.97
N ASP A 321 58.13 2.43 -39.80
CA ASP A 321 59.44 3.07 -39.96
C ASP A 321 60.48 2.49 -38.99
N ALA A 322 60.09 2.23 -37.72
CA ALA A 322 60.99 1.64 -36.71
C ALA A 322 61.38 0.19 -37.01
N LEU A 323 60.46 -0.59 -37.66
CA LEU A 323 60.70 -1.97 -38.07
C LEU A 323 61.59 -2.07 -39.29
N GLU A 324 61.58 -1.09 -40.16
CA GLU A 324 62.56 -0.96 -41.27
C GLU A 324 63.98 -0.72 -40.71
N PHE A 325 64.07 0.03 -39.59
CA PHE A 325 65.34 0.26 -38.92
C PHE A 325 65.87 -0.97 -38.12
N ASP A 326 64.98 -1.60 -37.33
CA ASP A 326 65.33 -2.79 -36.53
C ASP A 326 64.11 -3.74 -36.39
N PRO A 327 64.06 -4.87 -37.13
CA PRO A 327 62.96 -5.84 -37.05
C PRO A 327 62.72 -6.46 -35.68
N SER A 328 63.73 -6.43 -34.75
CA SER A 328 63.60 -6.97 -33.41
C SER A 328 62.62 -6.19 -32.51
N LEU A 329 62.26 -4.97 -32.91
CA LEU A 329 61.32 -4.13 -32.17
C LEU A 329 59.88 -4.53 -32.31
N LYS A 330 59.53 -5.51 -33.16
CA LYS A 330 58.15 -5.93 -33.46
C LYS A 330 57.31 -6.28 -32.24
N ASP A 331 57.78 -7.07 -31.34
CA ASP A 331 57.00 -7.52 -30.17
C ASP A 331 56.87 -6.42 -29.11
N PHE A 332 57.95 -5.62 -28.94
CA PHE A 332 57.89 -4.48 -28.04
C PHE A 332 56.94 -3.38 -28.54
N GLY A 333 56.94 -3.13 -29.84
CA GLY A 333 56.01 -2.17 -30.45
C GLY A 333 54.54 -2.61 -30.31
N LYS A 334 54.23 -3.89 -30.57
CA LYS A 334 52.87 -4.43 -30.35
C LYS A 334 52.43 -4.30 -28.89
N GLN A 335 53.32 -4.60 -27.93
CA GLN A 335 53.02 -4.44 -26.52
C GLN A 335 52.81 -2.98 -26.12
N THR A 336 53.58 -2.06 -26.67
CA THR A 336 53.44 -0.60 -26.45
C THR A 336 52.13 -0.08 -27.01
N ARG A 337 51.79 -0.45 -28.26
CA ARG A 337 50.50 -0.12 -28.89
C ARG A 337 49.31 -0.58 -28.01
N GLY A 338 49.37 -1.82 -27.49
CA GLY A 338 48.34 -2.34 -26.57
C GLY A 338 48.22 -1.49 -25.29
N LYS A 339 49.33 -1.02 -24.73
CA LYS A 339 49.35 -0.11 -23.56
C LYS A 339 48.75 1.24 -23.86
N VAL A 340 49.02 1.83 -25.05
CA VAL A 340 48.43 3.08 -25.49
C VAL A 340 46.93 2.96 -25.65
N ASP A 341 46.47 1.94 -26.36
CA ASP A 341 45.03 1.65 -26.53
C ASP A 341 44.33 1.45 -25.19
N TYR A 342 44.91 0.69 -24.31
CA TYR A 342 44.39 0.48 -22.96
C TYR A 342 44.31 1.78 -22.14
N ALA A 343 45.33 2.64 -22.24
CA ALA A 343 45.36 3.94 -21.55
C ALA A 343 44.25 4.87 -22.04
N LEU A 344 44.03 4.94 -23.36
CA LEU A 344 42.94 5.71 -23.97
C LEU A 344 41.56 5.18 -23.53
N ASN A 345 41.31 3.88 -23.60
CA ASN A 345 40.08 3.29 -23.18
C ASN A 345 39.81 3.50 -21.68
N ASN A 346 40.85 3.40 -20.83
CA ASN A 346 40.73 3.70 -19.41
C ASN A 346 40.35 5.18 -19.15
N PHE A 347 40.94 6.13 -19.93
CA PHE A 347 40.57 7.53 -19.83
C PHE A 347 39.11 7.76 -20.28
N LYS A 348 38.66 7.15 -21.39
CA LYS A 348 37.25 7.16 -21.83
C LYS A 348 36.32 6.69 -20.71
N GLY A 349 36.64 5.57 -20.07
CA GLY A 349 35.89 5.03 -18.93
C GLY A 349 35.82 5.99 -17.73
N LYS A 350 36.92 6.72 -17.43
CA LYS A 350 36.94 7.74 -16.37
C LYS A 350 36.11 8.96 -16.69
N VAL A 351 36.13 9.42 -17.96
CA VAL A 351 35.28 10.53 -18.44
C VAL A 351 33.80 10.14 -18.30
N PHE A 352 33.43 8.92 -18.70
CA PHE A 352 32.09 8.39 -18.56
C PHE A 352 31.65 8.30 -17.07
N SER A 353 32.55 7.83 -16.20
CA SER A 353 32.32 7.77 -14.76
C SER A 353 32.17 9.15 -14.12
N ALA A 354 32.98 10.13 -14.57
CA ALA A 354 32.87 11.54 -14.13
C ALA A 354 31.54 12.14 -14.57
N HIS A 355 31.07 11.84 -15.79
CA HIS A 355 29.75 12.25 -16.26
C HIS A 355 28.62 11.65 -15.41
N LYS A 356 28.64 10.33 -15.15
CA LYS A 356 27.68 9.68 -14.22
C LYS A 356 27.68 10.35 -12.85
N LYS A 357 28.85 10.71 -12.33
CA LYS A 357 28.95 11.39 -11.02
C LYS A 357 28.35 12.80 -11.06
N ARG A 358 28.54 13.55 -12.16
CA ARG A 358 27.91 14.87 -12.35
C ARG A 358 26.41 14.79 -12.49
N GLN A 359 25.88 13.65 -12.98
CA GLN A 359 24.44 13.40 -13.10
C GLN A 359 23.78 12.86 -11.81
N LYS A 360 24.50 12.88 -10.69
CA LYS A 360 23.94 12.48 -9.39
C LYS A 360 22.62 13.20 -9.06
N GLN A 361 22.55 14.49 -9.38
CA GLN A 361 21.34 15.28 -9.16
C GLN A 361 20.15 14.80 -10.01
N THR A 362 20.39 14.42 -11.27
CA THR A 362 19.34 13.86 -12.14
C THR A 362 18.81 12.56 -11.58
N ARG A 363 19.70 11.66 -11.14
CA ARG A 363 19.34 10.40 -10.49
C ARG A 363 18.50 10.65 -9.23
N GLU A 364 18.93 11.56 -8.36
CA GLU A 364 18.19 11.93 -7.15
C GLU A 364 16.80 12.52 -7.47
N ARG A 365 16.68 13.33 -8.53
CA ARG A 365 15.40 13.89 -8.98
C ARG A 365 14.46 12.79 -9.47
N ILE A 366 14.95 11.79 -10.20
CA ILE A 366 14.15 10.66 -10.68
C ILE A 366 13.70 9.77 -9.50
N TYR A 367 14.56 9.52 -8.51
CA TYR A 367 14.12 8.81 -7.31
C TYR A 367 13.07 9.57 -6.51
N ARG A 368 13.19 10.90 -6.38
CA ARG A 368 12.14 11.72 -5.76
C ARG A 368 10.84 11.68 -6.55
N LEU A 369 10.91 11.65 -7.88
CA LEU A 369 9.76 11.44 -8.74
C LEU A 369 9.14 10.07 -8.47
N GLN A 370 9.93 9.00 -8.41
CA GLN A 370 9.45 7.67 -8.06
C GLN A 370 8.82 7.66 -6.66
N ASN A 371 9.46 8.24 -5.65
CA ASN A 371 8.90 8.32 -4.30
C ASN A 371 7.53 9.03 -4.28
N GLY A 372 7.35 10.07 -5.10
CA GLY A 372 6.09 10.81 -5.18
C GLY A 372 4.95 10.05 -5.88
N VAL A 373 5.28 9.17 -6.81
CA VAL A 373 4.32 8.47 -7.69
C VAL A 373 4.12 7.01 -7.28
N TYR A 374 5.19 6.34 -6.90
CA TYR A 374 5.23 4.91 -6.57
C TYR A 374 6.08 4.66 -5.32
N THR A 375 5.60 5.17 -4.21
CA THR A 375 6.30 5.20 -2.92
C THR A 375 6.58 3.80 -2.39
N ASN A 376 7.83 3.53 -1.99
CA ASN A 376 8.25 2.21 -1.49
C ASN A 376 7.91 1.06 -2.44
N ARG A 377 7.93 1.30 -3.74
CA ARG A 377 7.58 0.32 -4.78
C ARG A 377 6.16 -0.23 -4.64
N ASN A 378 5.24 0.62 -4.24
CA ASN A 378 3.82 0.29 -4.14
C ASN A 378 2.99 1.47 -4.65
N LEU A 379 1.73 1.21 -5.01
CA LEU A 379 0.81 2.25 -5.44
C LEU A 379 0.68 3.33 -4.35
N GLN A 380 0.64 4.58 -4.78
CA GLN A 380 0.61 5.74 -3.90
C GLN A 380 -0.51 5.64 -2.85
N GLU A 381 -1.72 5.20 -3.25
CA GLU A 381 -2.87 5.01 -2.37
C GLU A 381 -2.68 3.92 -1.29
N ARG A 382 -1.67 3.06 -1.47
CA ARG A 382 -1.30 2.01 -0.51
C ARG A 382 -0.16 2.41 0.41
N SER A 383 0.55 3.49 0.03
CA SER A 383 1.81 3.85 0.67
C SER A 383 1.80 5.24 1.30
N LEU A 384 0.99 6.17 0.80
CA LEU A 384 0.97 7.55 1.30
C LEU A 384 -0.34 7.88 2.00
N ASN A 385 -0.20 8.51 3.16
CA ASN A 385 -1.33 9.10 3.86
C ASN A 385 -1.79 10.39 3.16
N LEU A 386 -3.11 10.59 3.10
CA LEU A 386 -3.75 11.77 2.49
C LEU A 386 -3.28 13.09 3.11
N LEU A 387 -2.89 13.11 4.37
CA LEU A 387 -2.40 14.29 5.09
C LEU A 387 -1.22 14.97 4.37
N TYR A 388 -0.38 14.20 3.66
CA TYR A 388 0.69 14.76 2.82
C TYR A 388 0.14 15.71 1.75
N PHE A 389 -0.93 15.34 1.09
CA PHE A 389 -1.55 16.19 0.07
C PHE A 389 -2.34 17.33 0.71
N LEU A 390 -3.09 17.06 1.78
CA LEU A 390 -3.86 18.08 2.48
C LEU A 390 -2.98 19.18 3.08
N SER A 391 -1.76 18.85 3.51
CA SER A 391 -0.80 19.84 4.00
C SER A 391 -0.35 20.83 2.93
N LYS A 392 -0.45 20.48 1.65
CA LYS A 392 0.00 21.31 0.51
C LYS A 392 -1.11 22.00 -0.24
N TYR A 393 -2.23 21.30 -0.40
CA TYR A 393 -3.32 21.72 -1.27
C TYR A 393 -4.59 22.09 -0.50
N GLY A 394 -4.60 21.86 0.83
CA GLY A 394 -5.76 22.12 1.67
C GLY A 394 -6.90 21.10 1.52
N PRO A 395 -7.98 21.25 2.30
CA PRO A 395 -9.09 20.30 2.35
C PRO A 395 -9.92 20.27 1.06
N ASP A 396 -9.94 21.34 0.28
CA ASP A 396 -10.69 21.41 -0.98
C ASP A 396 -10.15 20.48 -2.06
N LEU A 397 -8.92 19.97 -1.91
CA LEU A 397 -8.38 18.91 -2.75
C LEU A 397 -9.31 17.68 -2.79
N ILE A 398 -10.00 17.38 -1.70
CA ILE A 398 -10.93 16.25 -1.65
C ILE A 398 -12.07 16.43 -2.65
N ASP A 399 -12.62 17.65 -2.77
CA ASP A 399 -13.67 17.96 -3.75
C ASP A 399 -13.18 17.81 -5.19
N PHE A 400 -11.94 18.20 -5.43
CA PHE A 400 -11.32 18.04 -6.75
C PHE A 400 -11.17 16.55 -7.09
N VAL A 401 -10.56 15.75 -6.19
CA VAL A 401 -10.40 14.31 -6.39
C VAL A 401 -11.76 13.62 -6.56
N TYR A 402 -12.76 14.00 -5.78
CA TYR A 402 -14.12 13.47 -5.88
C TYR A 402 -14.74 13.68 -7.27
N ARG A 403 -14.47 14.83 -7.91
CA ARG A 403 -14.96 15.14 -9.26
C ARG A 403 -14.15 14.46 -10.38
N GLN A 404 -12.85 14.26 -10.17
CA GLN A 404 -11.95 13.70 -11.18
C GLN A 404 -11.97 12.16 -11.24
N LEU A 405 -12.22 11.51 -10.09
CA LEU A 405 -12.15 10.07 -9.99
C LEU A 405 -13.34 9.40 -10.71
N ASP A 406 -13.07 8.66 -11.78
CA ASP A 406 -14.08 7.84 -12.45
C ASP A 406 -14.29 6.53 -11.67
N VAL A 407 -15.45 6.43 -10.99
CA VAL A 407 -15.81 5.26 -10.18
C VAL A 407 -16.18 4.02 -10.98
N LYS A 408 -16.29 4.14 -12.31
CA LYS A 408 -16.60 3.04 -13.23
C LYS A 408 -15.33 2.43 -13.83
N GLN A 409 -14.23 3.16 -13.81
CA GLN A 409 -12.97 2.70 -14.35
C GLN A 409 -12.31 1.72 -13.36
N THR A 410 -11.93 0.54 -13.84
CA THR A 410 -11.23 -0.48 -13.05
C THR A 410 -9.71 -0.40 -13.17
N ALA A 411 -9.20 0.20 -14.27
CA ALA A 411 -7.79 0.49 -14.45
C ALA A 411 -7.33 1.60 -13.48
N HIS A 412 -6.05 1.57 -13.12
CA HIS A 412 -5.43 2.61 -12.31
C HIS A 412 -5.48 3.96 -13.05
N GLN A 413 -5.87 5.02 -12.34
CA GLN A 413 -6.06 6.37 -12.89
C GLN A 413 -4.93 7.28 -12.44
N ILE A 414 -4.58 8.26 -13.24
CA ILE A 414 -3.68 9.35 -12.87
C ILE A 414 -4.50 10.64 -12.83
N ILE A 415 -4.57 11.26 -11.66
CA ILE A 415 -5.24 12.54 -11.44
C ILE A 415 -4.17 13.62 -11.40
N HIS A 416 -4.17 14.48 -12.41
CA HIS A 416 -3.20 15.55 -12.57
C HIS A 416 -3.54 16.74 -11.66
N LEU A 417 -2.66 17.06 -10.72
CA LEU A 417 -2.85 18.22 -9.83
C LEU A 417 -2.47 19.54 -10.53
N SER A 418 -1.94 19.51 -11.75
CA SER A 418 -1.83 20.67 -12.63
C SER A 418 -3.22 21.23 -13.02
N ASP A 419 -4.24 20.39 -13.03
CA ASP A 419 -5.63 20.78 -13.30
C ASP A 419 -6.34 21.36 -12.07
N TRP A 420 -5.69 21.29 -10.90
CA TRP A 420 -6.14 21.90 -9.66
C TRP A 420 -6.02 23.44 -9.75
N GLN A 421 -7.12 24.13 -9.81
CA GLN A 421 -7.21 25.59 -9.72
C GLN A 421 -7.77 25.96 -8.35
N GLN A 422 -6.99 26.65 -7.55
CA GLN A 422 -7.46 27.24 -6.28
C GLN A 422 -8.46 28.37 -6.52
#